data_db205ea1c571f5fbf47c8d4f348cd600
#
_entry.id   db205ea1c571f5fbf47c8d4f348cd600
#
_cell.length_a   1.000
_cell.length_b   1.000
_cell.length_c   1.000
_cell.angle_alpha   90.00
_cell.angle_beta   90.00
_cell.angle_gamma   90.00
#
_symmetry.space_group_name_H-M   'P 1'
#
loop_
_entity.id
_entity.type
_entity.pdbx_description
1 polymer ?
#
loop_
_entity_poly.entity_id
_entity_poly.type
_entity_poly.pdbx_seq_one_letter_code
_entity_poly.pdbx_strand_id
1 'polypeptide(L)'
;MLPATGEVGTAYTDRAGTRFPPAQRGFGGYKPTQIVWAFCVVKRGDKVASRKNPVGAPPKYRSVKAMQEKIDAYFEACKGQPFLDDNGEPMRNKNGYIIYDDKKPPTVTGLALALGFASRQALLNYQNKPEFNDTITRAKTLCEQYAEERLYDKDGSGGAQFSLRANFGWQDKPEQQQDSEVLIIDDL
;
A
#
# COMPACT_ATOMS: atom_id res chain seq x y z
N MET A 1 36.59 -18.79 59.08
CA MET A 1 35.77 -17.60 59.12
C MET A 1 35.73 -17.03 57.72
N LEU A 2 34.64 -17.25 56.95
CA LEU A 2 34.40 -16.69 55.63
C LEU A 2 33.04 -16.01 55.68
N PRO A 3 32.90 -14.78 55.20
CA PRO A 3 31.58 -14.11 55.14
C PRO A 3 30.82 -14.56 53.91
N ALA A 4 29.53 -14.76 54.10
CA ALA A 4 28.55 -15.08 53.05
C ALA A 4 28.35 -13.93 52.07
N THR A 5 28.53 -14.19 50.81
CA THR A 5 28.15 -13.27 49.73
C THR A 5 26.65 -13.31 49.52
N GLY A 6 25.98 -12.20 49.84
CA GLY A 6 24.56 -12.00 49.53
C GLY A 6 24.34 -11.79 48.04
N GLU A 7 23.60 -12.68 47.40
CA GLU A 7 23.10 -12.48 46.04
C GLU A 7 22.04 -11.37 46.02
N VAL A 8 22.35 -10.30 45.34
CA VAL A 8 21.41 -9.21 45.08
C VAL A 8 20.47 -9.62 43.92
N GLY A 9 19.23 -9.92 44.26
CA GLY A 9 18.23 -10.28 43.26
C GLY A 9 17.98 -9.12 42.26
N THR A 10 18.17 -9.41 41.01
CA THR A 10 17.92 -8.48 39.90
C THR A 10 16.42 -8.21 39.71
N ALA A 11 16.04 -6.95 39.63
CA ALA A 11 14.67 -6.53 39.35
C ALA A 11 14.28 -6.91 37.92
N TYR A 12 13.09 -7.47 37.76
CA TYR A 12 12.54 -7.85 36.46
C TYR A 12 11.65 -6.70 35.92
N THR A 13 11.81 -6.36 34.64
CA THR A 13 10.97 -5.38 33.94
C THR A 13 10.12 -6.08 32.88
N ASP A 14 8.83 -5.74 32.78
CA ASP A 14 7.95 -6.23 31.73
C ASP A 14 8.15 -5.46 30.41
N ARG A 15 7.48 -5.92 29.35
CA ARG A 15 7.52 -5.30 28.02
C ARG A 15 6.96 -3.86 27.96
N ALA A 16 6.29 -3.42 29.01
CA ALA A 16 5.69 -2.08 29.13
C ALA A 16 6.55 -1.13 29.95
N GLY A 17 7.75 -1.58 30.40
CA GLY A 17 8.68 -0.73 31.15
C GLY A 17 8.34 -0.61 32.65
N THR A 18 7.45 -1.42 33.20
CA THR A 18 7.05 -1.38 34.61
C THR A 18 8.09 -2.14 35.44
N ARG A 19 8.70 -1.49 36.42
CA ARG A 19 9.68 -2.06 37.35
C ARG A 19 8.96 -2.69 38.54
N PHE A 20 9.20 -3.99 38.78
CA PHE A 20 8.72 -4.69 39.97
C PHE A 20 9.86 -4.79 41.01
N PRO A 21 9.59 -4.56 42.31
CA PRO A 21 10.58 -4.75 43.37
C PRO A 21 10.87 -6.24 43.53
N PRO A 22 12.11 -6.60 43.96
CA PRO A 22 12.49 -8.01 44.18
C PRO A 22 11.67 -8.61 45.33
N ALA A 23 11.22 -9.84 45.14
CA ALA A 23 10.45 -10.60 46.13
C ALA A 23 11.28 -10.78 47.40
N GLN A 24 10.86 -10.17 48.50
CA GLN A 24 11.42 -10.41 49.81
C GLN A 24 10.97 -11.78 50.34
N ARG A 25 11.93 -12.72 50.49
CA ARG A 25 11.71 -13.95 51.23
C ARG A 25 11.71 -13.65 52.72
N GLY A 26 10.51 -13.39 53.27
CA GLY A 26 10.30 -13.33 54.70
C GLY A 26 9.58 -14.59 55.18
N PHE A 27 10.29 -15.43 55.91
CA PHE A 27 9.68 -16.51 56.71
C PHE A 27 8.84 -15.87 57.83
N GLY A 28 7.55 -16.07 57.81
CA GLY A 28 6.67 -15.65 58.90
C GLY A 28 5.23 -16.03 58.60
N GLY A 29 4.71 -16.97 59.43
CA GLY A 29 3.42 -17.66 59.36
C GLY A 29 2.25 -16.81 58.87
N TYR A 30 1.75 -17.11 57.71
CA TYR A 30 0.51 -16.54 57.18
C TYR A 30 -0.67 -17.43 57.63
N LYS A 31 -1.51 -16.89 58.52
CA LYS A 31 -2.86 -17.40 58.72
C LYS A 31 -3.68 -17.09 57.47
N PRO A 32 -4.46 -18.02 56.91
CA PRO A 32 -5.33 -17.74 55.77
C PRO A 32 -6.53 -16.95 56.21
N THR A 33 -6.39 -15.64 56.26
CA THR A 33 -7.56 -14.74 56.35
C THR A 33 -8.03 -14.48 54.93
N GLN A 34 -9.15 -15.09 54.61
CA GLN A 34 -10.15 -14.72 53.60
C GLN A 34 -9.63 -13.77 52.48
N ILE A 35 -9.24 -14.37 51.37
CA ILE A 35 -9.18 -13.66 50.09
C ILE A 35 -10.66 -13.33 49.74
N VAL A 36 -11.10 -12.16 50.13
CA VAL A 36 -12.35 -11.56 49.59
C VAL A 36 -12.07 -11.28 48.13
N TRP A 37 -12.49 -12.21 47.28
CA TRP A 37 -12.65 -11.92 45.86
C TRP A 37 -13.71 -10.82 45.79
N ALA A 38 -13.29 -9.57 45.66
CA ALA A 38 -14.17 -8.50 45.25
C ALA A 38 -14.65 -8.84 43.83
N PHE A 39 -15.65 -9.68 43.77
CA PHE A 39 -16.46 -9.81 42.57
C PHE A 39 -17.00 -8.41 42.31
N CYS A 40 -16.41 -7.71 41.36
CA CYS A 40 -16.97 -6.53 40.75
C CYS A 40 -18.25 -7.01 40.05
N VAL A 41 -19.35 -7.05 40.82
CA VAL A 41 -20.69 -7.26 40.27
C VAL A 41 -20.97 -6.06 39.40
N VAL A 42 -20.67 -6.16 38.13
CA VAL A 42 -21.15 -5.23 37.11
C VAL A 42 -22.66 -5.32 37.14
N LYS A 43 -23.31 -4.31 37.71
CA LYS A 43 -24.75 -4.19 37.72
C LYS A 43 -25.23 -4.28 36.27
N ARG A 44 -26.02 -5.31 36.00
CA ARG A 44 -26.65 -5.57 34.71
C ARG A 44 -27.60 -4.41 34.41
N GLY A 45 -27.12 -3.36 33.75
CA GLY A 45 -27.92 -2.14 33.47
C GLY A 45 -27.10 -0.95 32.99
N ASP A 46 -25.82 -0.91 33.24
CA ASP A 46 -24.97 0.14 32.68
C ASP A 46 -24.82 -0.12 31.18
N LYS A 47 -25.54 0.65 30.35
CA LYS A 47 -25.27 0.74 28.91
C LYS A 47 -23.85 1.26 28.79
N VAL A 48 -22.88 0.34 28.68
CA VAL A 48 -21.53 0.68 28.25
C VAL A 48 -21.72 1.40 26.93
N ALA A 49 -21.57 2.73 26.96
CA ALA A 49 -21.59 3.52 25.76
C ALA A 49 -20.50 2.92 24.87
N SER A 50 -20.95 2.19 23.85
CA SER A 50 -20.08 1.65 22.83
C SER A 50 -19.35 2.84 22.22
N ARG A 51 -18.12 3.09 22.70
CA ARG A 51 -17.20 3.98 22.01
C ARG A 51 -17.04 3.35 20.65
N LYS A 52 -17.69 3.93 19.63
CA LYS A 52 -17.44 3.61 18.24
C LYS A 52 -15.98 4.05 17.99
N ASN A 53 -15.04 3.21 18.38
CA ASN A 53 -13.69 3.35 17.88
C ASN A 53 -13.82 3.16 16.37
N PRO A 54 -13.47 4.14 15.55
CA PRO A 54 -13.49 3.95 14.12
C PRO A 54 -12.56 2.77 13.84
N VAL A 55 -13.15 1.64 13.47
CA VAL A 55 -12.43 0.42 13.13
C VAL A 55 -11.64 0.71 11.86
N GLY A 56 -10.35 0.94 11.99
CA GLY A 56 -9.44 1.18 10.87
C GLY A 56 -8.62 2.45 10.99
N ALA A 57 -7.51 2.48 10.26
CA ALA A 57 -6.70 3.67 10.12
C ALA A 57 -7.50 4.81 9.47
N PRO A 58 -7.30 6.08 9.89
CA PRO A 58 -8.00 7.21 9.28
C PRO A 58 -7.74 7.24 7.76
N PRO A 59 -8.74 7.66 6.96
CA PRO A 59 -8.58 7.71 5.52
C PRO A 59 -7.44 8.66 5.16
N LYS A 60 -6.56 8.21 4.28
CA LYS A 60 -5.37 8.97 3.85
C LYS A 60 -5.72 10.29 3.17
N TYR A 61 -6.80 10.29 2.39
CA TYR A 61 -7.35 11.46 1.73
C TYR A 61 -8.73 11.76 2.27
N ARG A 62 -8.98 13.02 2.57
CA ARG A 62 -10.28 13.53 3.02
C ARG A 62 -11.08 14.18 1.90
N SER A 63 -10.44 14.53 0.79
CA SER A 63 -11.09 15.13 -0.37
C SER A 63 -10.52 14.59 -1.67
N VAL A 64 -11.39 14.47 -2.67
CA VAL A 64 -11.04 14.08 -4.03
C VAL A 64 -10.09 15.10 -4.65
N LYS A 65 -10.32 16.40 -4.39
CA LYS A 65 -9.49 17.49 -4.92
C LYS A 65 -8.04 17.36 -4.50
N ALA A 66 -7.76 17.08 -3.21
CA ALA A 66 -6.40 16.90 -2.70
C ALA A 66 -5.70 15.67 -3.31
N MET A 67 -6.45 14.66 -3.69
CA MET A 67 -5.91 13.51 -4.43
C MET A 67 -5.63 13.88 -5.88
N GLN A 68 -6.54 14.60 -6.56
CA GLN A 68 -6.38 15.02 -7.94
C GLN A 68 -5.14 15.90 -8.10
N GLU A 69 -4.92 16.88 -7.22
CA GLU A 69 -3.73 17.75 -7.24
C GLU A 69 -2.42 16.93 -7.20
N LYS A 70 -2.37 15.86 -6.42
CA LYS A 70 -1.21 14.97 -6.39
C LYS A 70 -1.06 14.10 -7.62
N ILE A 71 -2.17 13.67 -8.20
CA ILE A 71 -2.18 12.93 -9.47
C ILE A 71 -1.63 13.83 -10.59
N ASP A 72 -2.10 15.06 -10.67
CA ASP A 72 -1.67 16.02 -11.69
C ASP A 72 -0.17 16.34 -11.52
N ALA A 73 0.28 16.56 -10.27
CA ALA A 73 1.70 16.76 -9.97
C ALA A 73 2.57 15.56 -10.37
N TYR A 74 2.06 14.32 -10.21
CA TYR A 74 2.77 13.12 -10.65
C TYR A 74 2.93 13.07 -12.17
N PHE A 75 1.85 13.33 -12.92
CA PHE A 75 1.92 13.32 -14.39
C PHE A 75 2.78 14.46 -14.93
N GLU A 76 2.75 15.65 -14.30
CA GLU A 76 3.68 16.72 -14.64
C GLU A 76 5.14 16.32 -14.39
N ALA A 77 5.44 15.67 -13.25
CA ALA A 77 6.78 15.17 -12.96
C ALA A 77 7.25 14.08 -13.95
N CYS A 78 6.31 13.30 -14.53
CA CYS A 78 6.62 12.31 -15.56
C CYS A 78 7.03 12.94 -16.90
N LYS A 79 6.60 14.16 -17.18
CA LYS A 79 7.00 14.89 -18.42
C LYS A 79 8.48 15.21 -18.46
N GLY A 80 9.14 15.23 -17.30
CA GLY A 80 10.53 15.63 -17.15
C GLY A 80 10.73 17.13 -17.02
N GLN A 81 11.98 17.57 -17.11
CA GLN A 81 12.35 18.98 -17.07
C GLN A 81 12.50 19.51 -18.49
N PRO A 82 12.05 20.73 -18.79
CA PRO A 82 12.30 21.34 -20.09
C PRO A 82 13.80 21.56 -20.27
N PHE A 83 14.34 21.17 -21.42
CA PHE A 83 15.73 21.45 -21.75
C PHE A 83 15.86 22.95 -22.06
N LEU A 84 16.68 23.63 -21.27
CA LEU A 84 16.89 25.07 -21.41
C LEU A 84 18.13 25.35 -22.26
N ASP A 85 18.10 26.43 -23.06
CA ASP A 85 19.26 26.95 -23.76
C ASP A 85 20.13 27.81 -22.83
N ASP A 86 21.24 28.34 -23.35
CA ASP A 86 22.19 29.19 -22.60
C ASP A 86 21.54 30.49 -22.05
N ASN A 87 20.37 30.87 -22.56
CA ASN A 87 19.61 32.06 -22.14
C ASN A 87 18.52 31.71 -21.12
N GLY A 88 18.34 30.41 -20.78
CA GLY A 88 17.28 29.93 -19.87
C GLY A 88 15.90 29.78 -20.55
N GLU A 89 15.84 29.85 -21.87
CA GLU A 89 14.60 29.61 -22.63
C GLU A 89 14.43 28.14 -22.98
N PRO A 90 13.19 27.60 -22.99
CA PRO A 90 12.96 26.19 -23.30
C PRO A 90 13.27 25.90 -24.79
N MET A 91 14.19 24.98 -25.02
CA MET A 91 14.54 24.55 -26.37
C MET A 91 13.37 23.86 -27.05
N ARG A 92 13.18 24.16 -28.33
CA ARG A 92 12.13 23.58 -29.15
C ARG A 92 12.72 22.75 -30.28
N ASN A 93 12.04 21.66 -30.61
CA ASN A 93 12.37 20.86 -31.77
C ASN A 93 12.00 21.57 -33.08
N LYS A 94 12.32 20.97 -34.24
CA LYS A 94 12.00 21.51 -35.57
C LYS A 94 10.50 21.75 -35.80
N ASN A 95 9.65 21.09 -35.04
CA ASN A 95 8.19 21.17 -35.09
C ASN A 95 7.61 22.18 -34.07
N GLY A 96 8.46 22.91 -33.34
CA GLY A 96 8.05 23.89 -32.34
C GLY A 96 7.71 23.31 -30.94
N TYR A 97 7.81 22.01 -30.73
CA TYR A 97 7.54 21.38 -29.44
C TYR A 97 8.73 21.53 -28.49
N ILE A 98 8.45 21.78 -27.21
CA ILE A 98 9.47 21.84 -26.15
C ILE A 98 10.14 20.47 -25.99
N ILE A 99 11.46 20.48 -25.92
CA ILE A 99 12.27 19.28 -25.64
C ILE A 99 12.34 19.13 -24.11
N TYR A 100 12.00 17.93 -23.62
CA TYR A 100 12.09 17.58 -22.20
C TYR A 100 13.19 16.56 -22.00
N ASP A 101 13.97 16.74 -20.94
CA ASP A 101 14.95 15.78 -20.42
C ASP A 101 14.33 14.95 -19.28
N ASP A 102 14.93 13.81 -18.93
CA ASP A 102 14.51 12.92 -17.83
C ASP A 102 13.02 12.50 -17.86
N LYS A 103 12.43 12.33 -19.03
CA LYS A 103 11.07 11.78 -19.16
C LYS A 103 10.96 10.41 -18.51
N LYS A 104 10.02 10.27 -17.59
CA LYS A 104 9.73 9.00 -16.90
C LYS A 104 8.40 8.43 -17.38
N PRO A 105 8.35 7.13 -17.68
CA PRO A 105 7.08 6.50 -18.04
C PRO A 105 6.10 6.55 -16.85
N PRO A 106 4.88 7.05 -17.04
CA PRO A 106 3.87 6.99 -16.00
C PRO A 106 3.46 5.53 -15.77
N THR A 107 3.56 5.08 -14.53
CA THR A 107 3.22 3.71 -14.14
C THR A 107 2.24 3.71 -12.98
N VAL A 108 1.38 2.69 -12.90
CA VAL A 108 0.43 2.55 -11.79
C VAL A 108 1.14 2.44 -10.43
N THR A 109 2.31 1.79 -10.41
CA THR A 109 3.13 1.68 -9.20
C THR A 109 3.73 3.04 -8.80
N GLY A 110 4.25 3.79 -9.78
CA GLY A 110 4.75 5.15 -9.56
C GLY A 110 3.65 6.10 -9.06
N LEU A 111 2.46 6.00 -9.64
CA LEU A 111 1.28 6.73 -9.18
C LEU A 111 0.93 6.39 -7.72
N ALA A 112 0.94 5.09 -7.36
CA ALA A 112 0.67 4.67 -5.97
C ALA A 112 1.67 5.28 -4.99
N LEU A 113 2.97 5.27 -5.34
CA LEU A 113 4.03 5.85 -4.52
C LEU A 113 3.90 7.38 -4.42
N ALA A 114 3.61 8.08 -5.52
CA ALA A 114 3.40 9.53 -5.53
C ALA A 114 2.22 9.96 -4.67
N LEU A 115 1.14 9.18 -4.68
CA LEU A 115 0.01 9.34 -3.77
C LEU A 115 0.34 8.91 -2.32
N GLY A 116 1.55 8.40 -2.09
CA GLY A 116 2.07 7.98 -0.78
C GLY A 116 1.47 6.66 -0.30
N PHE A 117 0.93 5.82 -1.16
CA PHE A 117 0.56 4.45 -0.80
C PHE A 117 1.79 3.56 -0.74
N ALA A 118 1.78 2.59 0.17
CA ALA A 118 2.90 1.65 0.33
C ALA A 118 3.01 0.64 -0.83
N SER A 119 1.94 0.43 -1.59
CA SER A 119 1.91 -0.53 -2.68
C SER A 119 0.81 -0.21 -3.70
N ARG A 120 0.94 -0.78 -4.90
CA ARG A 120 -0.11 -0.77 -5.91
C ARG A 120 -1.44 -1.34 -5.37
N GLN A 121 -1.39 -2.43 -4.59
CA GLN A 121 -2.59 -3.04 -4.03
C GLN A 121 -3.31 -2.10 -3.06
N ALA A 122 -2.56 -1.30 -2.29
CA ALA A 122 -3.15 -0.31 -1.40
C ALA A 122 -3.91 0.79 -2.18
N LEU A 123 -3.40 1.19 -3.36
CA LEU A 123 -4.12 2.10 -4.26
C LEU A 123 -5.41 1.46 -4.81
N LEU A 124 -5.35 0.19 -5.23
CA LEU A 124 -6.52 -0.53 -5.74
C LEU A 124 -7.59 -0.71 -4.65
N ASN A 125 -7.17 -1.03 -3.42
CA ASN A 125 -8.10 -1.10 -2.29
C ASN A 125 -8.74 0.26 -1.99
N TYR A 126 -8.01 1.35 -2.21
CA TYR A 126 -8.53 2.71 -2.04
C TYR A 126 -9.50 3.10 -3.16
N GLN A 127 -9.30 2.60 -4.38
CA GLN A 127 -10.20 2.75 -5.53
C GLN A 127 -11.59 2.19 -5.25
N ASN A 128 -11.73 1.16 -4.39
CA ASN A 128 -13.03 0.59 -4.03
C ASN A 128 -13.93 1.56 -3.25
N LYS A 129 -13.41 2.70 -2.80
CA LYS A 129 -14.21 3.74 -2.18
C LYS A 129 -14.91 4.57 -3.28
N PRO A 130 -16.25 4.69 -3.23
CA PRO A 130 -17.02 5.33 -4.31
C PRO A 130 -16.58 6.76 -4.58
N GLU A 131 -16.15 7.50 -3.55
CA GLU A 131 -15.70 8.90 -3.66
C GLU A 131 -14.45 9.06 -4.55
N PHE A 132 -13.55 8.07 -4.56
CA PHE A 132 -12.24 8.14 -5.22
C PHE A 132 -12.16 7.25 -6.47
N ASN A 133 -13.18 6.44 -6.73
CA ASN A 133 -13.18 5.46 -7.82
C ASN A 133 -12.88 6.11 -9.16
N ASP A 134 -13.65 7.12 -9.56
CA ASP A 134 -13.53 7.77 -10.86
C ASP A 134 -12.17 8.44 -11.04
N THR A 135 -11.69 9.12 -10.00
CA THR A 135 -10.41 9.82 -10.03
C THR A 135 -9.24 8.84 -10.21
N ILE A 136 -9.24 7.73 -9.45
CA ILE A 136 -8.18 6.72 -9.55
C ILE A 136 -8.29 5.94 -10.86
N THR A 137 -9.50 5.61 -11.30
CA THR A 137 -9.73 4.92 -12.58
C THR A 137 -9.19 5.76 -13.73
N ARG A 138 -9.55 7.05 -13.79
CA ARG A 138 -9.03 7.96 -14.81
C ARG A 138 -7.50 8.04 -14.80
N ALA A 139 -6.89 8.16 -13.63
CA ALA A 139 -5.42 8.20 -13.51
C ALA A 139 -4.75 6.90 -13.99
N LYS A 140 -5.37 5.74 -13.73
CA LYS A 140 -4.90 4.44 -14.25
C LYS A 140 -5.04 4.37 -15.77
N THR A 141 -6.15 4.84 -16.32
CA THR A 141 -6.37 4.88 -17.77
C THR A 141 -5.33 5.76 -18.47
N LEU A 142 -4.89 6.86 -17.86
CA LEU A 142 -3.77 7.65 -18.41
C LEU A 142 -2.44 6.88 -18.44
N CYS A 143 -2.18 6.04 -17.43
CA CYS A 143 -1.01 5.16 -17.46
C CYS A 143 -1.14 4.06 -18.52
N GLU A 144 -2.35 3.53 -18.72
CA GLU A 144 -2.68 2.54 -19.74
C GLU A 144 -2.51 3.12 -21.14
N GLN A 145 -3.10 4.29 -21.40
CA GLN A 145 -2.96 5.02 -22.65
C GLN A 145 -1.48 5.22 -23.02
N TYR A 146 -0.65 5.67 -22.10
CA TYR A 146 0.78 5.82 -22.34
C TYR A 146 1.43 4.49 -22.76
N ALA A 147 1.09 3.38 -22.09
CA ALA A 147 1.62 2.07 -22.46
C ALA A 147 1.09 1.60 -23.83
N GLU A 148 -0.17 1.90 -24.16
CA GLU A 148 -0.77 1.61 -25.47
C GLU A 148 -0.06 2.39 -26.60
N GLU A 149 0.17 3.69 -26.42
CA GLU A 149 0.89 4.52 -27.38
C GLU A 149 2.31 3.97 -27.65
N ARG A 150 2.98 3.44 -26.62
CA ARG A 150 4.31 2.83 -26.72
C ARG A 150 4.34 1.50 -27.52
N LEU A 151 3.19 0.88 -27.79
CA LEU A 151 3.12 -0.32 -28.67
C LEU A 151 3.58 -0.01 -30.10
N TYR A 152 3.41 1.22 -30.53
CA TYR A 152 3.77 1.69 -31.88
C TYR A 152 5.22 2.11 -31.98
N ASP A 153 5.95 2.16 -30.88
CA ASP A 153 7.37 2.51 -30.87
C ASP A 153 8.23 1.27 -31.12
N LYS A 154 9.19 1.38 -32.04
CA LYS A 154 10.07 0.28 -32.43
C LYS A 154 10.83 -0.32 -31.24
N ASP A 155 11.31 0.52 -30.32
CA ASP A 155 12.20 0.10 -29.23
C ASP A 155 11.46 -0.15 -27.91
N GLY A 156 10.18 0.19 -27.83
CA GLY A 156 9.38 0.15 -26.59
C GLY A 156 8.26 -0.89 -26.57
N SER A 157 7.89 -1.45 -27.72
CA SER A 157 6.70 -2.27 -27.90
C SER A 157 6.66 -3.52 -27.00
N GLY A 158 7.75 -4.24 -26.84
CA GLY A 158 7.81 -5.46 -26.02
C GLY A 158 7.56 -5.18 -24.54
N GLY A 159 8.15 -4.12 -23.99
CA GLY A 159 7.93 -3.69 -22.62
C GLY A 159 6.51 -3.17 -22.39
N ALA A 160 5.98 -2.43 -23.36
CA ALA A 160 4.61 -1.93 -23.33
C ALA A 160 3.58 -3.08 -23.35
N GLN A 161 3.77 -4.06 -24.23
CA GLN A 161 2.92 -5.25 -24.31
C GLN A 161 2.91 -6.04 -23.00
N PHE A 162 4.10 -6.26 -22.42
CA PHE A 162 4.19 -6.91 -21.10
C PHE A 162 3.46 -6.11 -20.02
N SER A 163 3.60 -4.78 -20.00
CA SER A 163 2.94 -3.90 -19.03
C SER A 163 1.42 -3.96 -19.16
N LEU A 164 0.88 -3.94 -20.37
CA LEU A 164 -0.55 -4.01 -20.64
C LEU A 164 -1.14 -5.34 -20.17
N ARG A 165 -0.44 -6.45 -20.45
CA ARG A 165 -0.87 -7.77 -19.99
C ARG A 165 -0.83 -7.89 -18.45
N ALA A 166 0.28 -7.50 -17.84
CA ALA A 166 0.51 -7.67 -16.40
C ALA A 166 -0.33 -6.72 -15.53
N ASN A 167 -0.64 -5.52 -16.03
CA ASN A 167 -1.23 -4.45 -15.23
C ASN A 167 -2.68 -4.15 -15.58
N PHE A 168 -3.12 -4.39 -16.83
CA PHE A 168 -4.41 -3.95 -17.34
C PHE A 168 -5.28 -5.11 -17.85
N GLY A 169 -4.75 -6.35 -17.80
CA GLY A 169 -5.52 -7.54 -18.15
C GLY A 169 -5.71 -7.74 -19.66
N TRP A 170 -4.89 -7.10 -20.47
CA TRP A 170 -4.87 -7.37 -21.91
C TRP A 170 -4.40 -8.80 -22.13
N GLN A 171 -5.22 -9.59 -22.82
CA GLN A 171 -4.91 -10.98 -23.13
C GLN A 171 -4.97 -11.16 -24.64
N ASP A 172 -4.06 -11.98 -25.14
CA ASP A 172 -4.21 -12.49 -26.51
C ASP A 172 -5.52 -13.30 -26.52
N LYS A 173 -6.29 -13.20 -27.62
CA LYS A 173 -7.43 -14.09 -27.81
C LYS A 173 -6.91 -15.52 -27.68
N PRO A 174 -7.52 -16.39 -26.85
CA PRO A 174 -7.15 -17.79 -26.86
C PRO A 174 -7.27 -18.27 -28.29
N GLU A 175 -6.19 -18.84 -28.84
CA GLU A 175 -6.30 -19.63 -30.07
C GLU A 175 -7.40 -20.62 -29.81
N GLN A 176 -8.49 -20.52 -30.59
CA GLN A 176 -9.51 -21.56 -30.60
C GLN A 176 -8.76 -22.81 -31.08
N GLN A 177 -8.41 -23.69 -30.15
CA GLN A 177 -8.06 -25.04 -30.48
C GLN A 177 -9.28 -25.56 -31.26
N GLN A 178 -9.17 -25.56 -32.58
CA GLN A 178 -10.06 -26.39 -33.39
C GLN A 178 -9.74 -27.80 -32.93
N ASP A 179 -10.60 -28.33 -32.05
CA ASP A 179 -10.72 -29.77 -31.86
C ASP A 179 -11.06 -30.33 -33.23
N SER A 180 -10.02 -30.71 -34.00
CA SER A 180 -10.15 -31.53 -35.16
C SER A 180 -10.54 -32.92 -34.61
N GLU A 181 -11.87 -33.15 -34.49
CA GLU A 181 -12.39 -34.48 -34.33
C GLU A 181 -11.87 -35.31 -35.50
N VAL A 182 -10.83 -36.06 -35.22
CA VAL A 182 -10.36 -37.10 -36.14
C VAL A 182 -11.42 -38.21 -36.09
N LEU A 183 -12.38 -38.17 -37.03
CA LEU A 183 -13.29 -39.27 -37.27
C LEU A 183 -12.44 -40.43 -37.78
N ILE A 184 -12.10 -41.38 -36.92
CA ILE A 184 -11.57 -42.67 -37.30
C ILE A 184 -12.75 -43.43 -37.91
N ILE A 185 -12.81 -43.51 -39.24
CA ILE A 185 -13.72 -44.36 -39.96
C ILE A 185 -13.05 -45.75 -39.97
N ASP A 186 -13.47 -46.65 -39.11
CA ASP A 186 -13.12 -48.05 -39.19
C ASP A 186 -13.92 -48.66 -40.38
N ASP A 187 -13.25 -48.81 -41.51
CA ASP A 187 -13.74 -49.62 -42.63
C ASP A 187 -13.61 -51.09 -42.24
N LEU A 188 -14.76 -51.75 -42.00
CA LEU A 188 -14.92 -53.18 -41.89
C LEU A 188 -15.13 -53.79 -43.28
#